data_c1efef58032c94a811e3a7e74d75e0ee
#
_entry.id   c1efef58032c94a811e3a7e74d75e0ee
#
_cell.length_a   1.000
_cell.length_b   1.000
_cell.length_c   1.000
_cell.angle_alpha   90.00
_cell.angle_beta   90.00
_cell.angle_gamma   90.00
#
_symmetry.space_group_name_H-M   'P 1'
#
loop_
_entity.id
_entity.type
_entity.pdbx_description
1 polymer ?
#
loop_
_entity_poly.entity_id
_entity_poly.type
_entity_poly.pdbx_seq_one_letter_code
_entity_poly.pdbx_strand_id
1 'polypeptide(L)'
;DHKIWKVRRKQAKQIAFGLIYGIGAKLLAVKLSDPKSGIIVTPEEAQKEMDIFFGQHPKLKTFLKKQEKFLRKNGYLVSLFGRKRRLPQIYSSDRGEEAYALRLALNFPCQSAASDMCLFGSILIYYLMRQGKLPPTKSVCLVHDANYQITKPENINTWSIYEMWQIYRNPLTKPYFGFQIDDLDMEMDFVIG
;
A
#
# COMPACT_ATOMS: atom_id res chain seq x y z
N ASP A 1 -25.38 16.55 -3.91
CA ASP A 1 -25.34 15.11 -3.88
C ASP A 1 -24.07 14.46 -3.33
N HIS A 2 -23.62 14.98 -2.18
CA HIS A 2 -22.45 14.50 -1.45
C HIS A 2 -22.58 13.03 -0.98
N LYS A 3 -23.79 12.55 -0.70
CA LYS A 3 -24.06 11.15 -0.30
C LYS A 3 -23.81 10.17 -1.45
N ILE A 4 -24.25 10.48 -2.65
CA ILE A 4 -24.06 9.66 -3.85
C ILE A 4 -22.56 9.56 -4.18
N TRP A 5 -21.83 10.68 -4.04
CA TRP A 5 -20.39 10.71 -4.27
C TRP A 5 -19.62 9.81 -3.29
N LYS A 6 -19.97 9.82 -2.02
CA LYS A 6 -19.37 8.93 -1.01
C LYS A 6 -19.60 7.44 -1.32
N VAL A 7 -20.79 7.08 -1.78
CA VAL A 7 -21.10 5.70 -2.16
C VAL A 7 -20.28 5.27 -3.38
N ARG A 8 -20.26 6.08 -4.44
CA ARG A 8 -19.50 5.80 -5.67
C ARG A 8 -17.98 5.71 -5.38
N ARG A 9 -17.44 6.61 -4.57
CA ARG A 9 -16.03 6.56 -4.15
C ARG A 9 -15.73 5.28 -3.38
N LYS A 10 -16.62 4.86 -2.46
CA LYS A 10 -16.48 3.59 -1.73
C LYS A 10 -16.47 2.39 -2.67
N GLN A 11 -17.40 2.34 -3.62
CA GLN A 11 -17.49 1.26 -4.62
C GLN A 11 -16.23 1.22 -5.50
N ALA A 12 -15.79 2.34 -6.05
CA ALA A 12 -14.56 2.42 -6.85
C ALA A 12 -13.33 1.95 -6.07
N LYS A 13 -13.21 2.34 -4.79
CA LYS A 13 -12.15 1.88 -3.90
C LYS A 13 -12.23 0.37 -3.64
N GLN A 14 -13.42 -0.18 -3.44
CA GLN A 14 -13.62 -1.62 -3.24
C GLN A 14 -13.26 -2.43 -4.50
N ILE A 15 -13.60 -1.93 -5.70
CA ILE A 15 -13.20 -2.53 -6.97
C ILE A 15 -11.68 -2.52 -7.09
N ALA A 16 -11.05 -1.35 -7.05
CA ALA A 16 -9.62 -1.20 -7.27
C ALA A 16 -8.78 -2.04 -6.29
N PHE A 17 -9.03 -1.91 -4.99
CA PHE A 17 -8.30 -2.70 -3.99
C PHE A 17 -8.66 -4.19 -4.05
N GLY A 18 -9.93 -4.52 -4.24
CA GLY A 18 -10.36 -5.91 -4.38
C GLY A 18 -9.63 -6.62 -5.51
N LEU A 19 -9.53 -5.98 -6.68
CA LEU A 19 -8.88 -6.55 -7.87
C LEU A 19 -7.36 -6.70 -7.68
N ILE A 20 -6.72 -5.69 -7.10
CA ILE A 20 -5.28 -5.77 -6.78
C ILE A 20 -5.02 -6.93 -5.79
N TYR A 21 -5.94 -7.19 -4.88
CA TYR A 21 -5.82 -8.26 -3.87
C TYR A 21 -6.39 -9.62 -4.33
N GLY A 22 -6.72 -9.74 -5.62
CA GLY A 22 -7.15 -11.01 -6.21
C GLY A 22 -8.56 -11.45 -5.78
N ILE A 23 -9.47 -10.50 -5.57
CA ILE A 23 -10.89 -10.82 -5.32
C ILE A 23 -11.48 -11.49 -6.56
N GLY A 24 -12.27 -12.56 -6.36
CA GLY A 24 -13.04 -13.16 -7.43
C GLY A 24 -14.40 -12.46 -7.63
N ALA A 25 -15.01 -12.64 -8.81
CA ALA A 25 -16.26 -12.00 -9.21
C ALA A 25 -17.41 -12.23 -8.21
N LYS A 26 -17.53 -13.44 -7.66
CA LYS A 26 -18.58 -13.75 -6.65
C LYS A 26 -18.48 -12.87 -5.41
N LEU A 27 -17.28 -12.73 -4.85
CA LEU A 27 -17.07 -11.92 -3.64
C LEU A 27 -17.13 -10.41 -3.98
N LEU A 28 -16.69 -10.01 -5.17
CA LEU A 28 -16.81 -8.64 -5.64
C LEU A 28 -18.29 -8.25 -5.80
N ALA A 29 -19.12 -9.10 -6.36
CA ALA A 29 -20.57 -8.90 -6.49
C ALA A 29 -21.20 -8.63 -5.12
N VAL A 30 -20.90 -9.46 -4.12
CA VAL A 30 -21.39 -9.26 -2.73
C VAL A 30 -20.95 -7.91 -2.15
N LYS A 31 -19.71 -7.51 -2.40
CA LYS A 31 -19.19 -6.22 -1.87
C LYS A 31 -19.75 -4.99 -2.58
N LEU A 32 -20.12 -5.11 -3.86
CA LEU A 32 -20.72 -4.03 -4.64
C LEU A 32 -22.22 -3.90 -4.40
N SER A 33 -22.87 -4.99 -3.98
CA SER A 33 -24.29 -4.98 -3.63
C SER A 33 -24.52 -4.18 -2.34
N ASP A 34 -25.56 -3.35 -2.39
CA ASP A 34 -26.11 -2.66 -1.23
C ASP A 34 -27.63 -2.87 -1.18
N PRO A 35 -28.10 -3.92 -0.49
CA PRO A 35 -29.54 -4.22 -0.42
C PRO A 35 -30.38 -3.08 0.17
N LYS A 36 -29.76 -2.25 1.05
CA LYS A 36 -30.47 -1.10 1.64
C LYS A 36 -30.79 0.00 0.62
N SER A 37 -29.95 0.13 -0.41
CA SER A 37 -30.14 1.06 -1.53
C SER A 37 -30.80 0.40 -2.75
N GLY A 38 -31.23 -0.88 -2.65
CA GLY A 38 -31.79 -1.64 -3.76
C GLY A 38 -30.78 -2.03 -4.84
N ILE A 39 -29.49 -1.89 -4.59
CA ILE A 39 -28.44 -2.24 -5.55
C ILE A 39 -28.03 -3.70 -5.32
N ILE A 40 -28.32 -4.53 -6.32
CA ILE A 40 -27.90 -5.94 -6.34
C ILE A 40 -27.02 -6.14 -7.58
N VAL A 41 -25.78 -6.59 -7.37
CA VAL A 41 -24.82 -6.85 -8.44
C VAL A 41 -24.62 -8.35 -8.56
N THR A 42 -24.77 -8.87 -9.77
CA THR A 42 -24.55 -10.30 -10.06
C THR A 42 -23.06 -10.60 -10.25
N PRO A 43 -22.62 -11.87 -10.10
CA PRO A 43 -21.24 -12.26 -10.39
C PRO A 43 -20.82 -11.97 -11.84
N GLU A 44 -21.75 -12.04 -12.80
CA GLU A 44 -21.50 -11.75 -14.21
C GLU A 44 -21.26 -10.25 -14.43
N GLU A 45 -22.02 -9.40 -13.76
CA GLU A 45 -21.80 -7.94 -13.79
C GLU A 45 -20.47 -7.58 -13.13
N ALA A 46 -20.18 -8.18 -11.97
CA ALA A 46 -18.90 -7.99 -11.31
C ALA A 46 -17.72 -8.44 -12.19
N GLN A 47 -17.87 -9.54 -12.96
CA GLN A 47 -16.84 -9.98 -13.89
C GLN A 47 -16.63 -8.98 -15.03
N LYS A 48 -17.69 -8.38 -15.58
CA LYS A 48 -17.58 -7.32 -16.60
C LYS A 48 -16.80 -6.11 -16.06
N GLU A 49 -17.09 -5.67 -14.83
CA GLU A 49 -16.33 -4.58 -14.19
C GLU A 49 -14.85 -4.92 -14.01
N MET A 50 -14.53 -6.18 -13.63
CA MET A 50 -13.15 -6.66 -13.56
C MET A 50 -12.46 -6.61 -14.93
N ASP A 51 -13.15 -7.04 -15.98
CA ASP A 51 -12.60 -7.07 -17.35
C ASP A 51 -12.37 -5.65 -17.88
N ILE A 52 -13.28 -4.72 -17.61
CA ILE A 52 -13.12 -3.28 -17.94
C ILE A 52 -11.91 -2.72 -17.21
N PHE A 53 -11.80 -2.94 -15.89
CA PHE A 53 -10.68 -2.44 -15.09
C PHE A 53 -9.33 -2.95 -15.62
N PHE A 54 -9.20 -4.27 -15.85
CA PHE A 54 -7.96 -4.84 -16.36
C PHE A 54 -7.70 -4.51 -17.83
N GLY A 55 -8.74 -4.21 -18.60
CA GLY A 55 -8.62 -3.69 -19.97
C GLY A 55 -7.98 -2.28 -19.97
N GLN A 56 -8.37 -1.44 -19.03
CA GLN A 56 -7.79 -0.10 -18.84
C GLN A 56 -6.38 -0.16 -18.23
N HIS A 57 -6.05 -1.23 -17.49
CA HIS A 57 -4.77 -1.39 -16.78
C HIS A 57 -4.00 -2.66 -17.18
N PRO A 58 -3.61 -2.84 -18.46
CA PRO A 58 -2.99 -4.08 -18.94
C PRO A 58 -1.63 -4.35 -18.32
N LYS A 59 -0.87 -3.31 -17.98
CA LYS A 59 0.41 -3.44 -17.28
C LYS A 59 0.24 -4.01 -15.87
N LEU A 60 -0.82 -3.60 -15.16
CA LEU A 60 -1.14 -4.13 -13.84
C LEU A 60 -1.50 -5.62 -13.93
N LYS A 61 -2.37 -6.01 -14.87
CA LYS A 61 -2.72 -7.42 -15.10
C LYS A 61 -1.49 -8.29 -15.36
N THR A 62 -0.57 -7.80 -16.20
CA THR A 62 0.69 -8.49 -16.52
C THR A 62 1.58 -8.59 -15.29
N PHE A 63 1.70 -7.53 -14.50
CA PHE A 63 2.47 -7.51 -13.26
C PHE A 63 1.95 -8.55 -12.26
N LEU A 64 0.65 -8.59 -11.98
CA LEU A 64 0.05 -9.55 -11.05
C LEU A 64 0.31 -11.01 -11.49
N LYS A 65 0.17 -11.32 -12.79
CA LYS A 65 0.51 -12.64 -13.34
C LYS A 65 1.99 -12.99 -13.17
N LYS A 66 2.91 -12.03 -13.35
CA LYS A 66 4.35 -12.24 -13.13
C LYS A 66 4.64 -12.53 -11.66
N GLN A 67 3.99 -11.82 -10.72
CA GLN A 67 4.15 -12.05 -9.28
C GLN A 67 3.68 -13.46 -8.88
N GLU A 68 2.52 -13.87 -9.36
CA GLU A 68 2.01 -15.24 -9.13
C GLU A 68 2.98 -16.30 -9.67
N LYS A 69 3.41 -16.17 -10.93
CA LYS A 69 4.36 -17.11 -11.55
C LYS A 69 5.68 -17.18 -10.77
N PHE A 70 6.18 -16.03 -10.31
CA PHE A 70 7.42 -15.96 -9.52
C PHE A 70 7.26 -16.65 -8.17
N LEU A 71 6.12 -16.40 -7.47
CA LEU A 71 5.83 -17.06 -6.20
C LEU A 71 5.74 -18.57 -6.35
N ARG A 72 4.99 -19.06 -7.33
CA ARG A 72 4.85 -20.51 -7.60
C ARG A 72 6.19 -21.19 -7.87
N LYS A 73 7.11 -20.48 -8.52
CA LYS A 73 8.45 -21.02 -8.82
C LYS A 73 9.37 -21.01 -7.61
N ASN A 74 9.32 -19.97 -6.76
CA ASN A 74 10.36 -19.70 -5.77
C ASN A 74 9.89 -19.85 -4.31
N GLY A 75 8.58 -19.88 -4.03
CA GLY A 75 8.03 -19.92 -2.68
C GLY A 75 8.19 -18.62 -1.87
N TYR A 76 8.65 -17.56 -2.50
CA TYR A 76 8.80 -16.24 -1.87
C TYR A 76 8.62 -15.12 -2.88
N LEU A 77 8.43 -13.89 -2.36
CA LEU A 77 8.50 -12.65 -3.12
C LEU A 77 9.57 -11.72 -2.56
N VAL A 78 9.98 -10.75 -3.37
CA VAL A 78 10.94 -9.71 -2.99
C VAL A 78 10.26 -8.35 -3.11
N SER A 79 10.35 -7.52 -2.05
CA SER A 79 9.86 -6.15 -2.08
C SER A 79 10.74 -5.27 -2.96
N LEU A 80 10.27 -4.06 -3.28
CA LEU A 80 11.03 -3.06 -3.99
C LEU A 80 12.38 -2.73 -3.30
N PHE A 81 12.42 -2.83 -1.97
CA PHE A 81 13.60 -2.58 -1.14
C PHE A 81 14.41 -3.85 -0.82
N GLY A 82 14.16 -4.97 -1.50
CA GLY A 82 14.94 -6.20 -1.37
C GLY A 82 14.53 -7.14 -0.22
N ARG A 83 13.48 -6.81 0.56
CA ARG A 83 12.99 -7.70 1.62
C ARG A 83 12.30 -8.93 1.03
N LYS A 84 12.63 -10.11 1.54
CA LYS A 84 12.00 -11.38 1.13
C LYS A 84 10.83 -11.73 2.04
N ARG A 85 9.68 -12.02 1.44
CA ARG A 85 8.54 -12.63 2.11
C ARG A 85 8.36 -14.07 1.62
N ARG A 86 8.61 -15.02 2.49
CA ARG A 86 8.42 -16.46 2.22
C ARG A 86 6.95 -16.83 2.41
N LEU A 87 6.41 -17.60 1.48
CA LEU A 87 5.01 -18.04 1.45
C LEU A 87 4.99 -19.53 1.04
N PRO A 88 5.48 -20.44 1.90
CA PRO A 88 5.54 -21.88 1.59
C PRO A 88 4.17 -22.50 1.37
N GLN A 89 3.10 -21.87 1.87
CA GLN A 89 1.71 -22.29 1.68
C GLN A 89 1.29 -22.32 0.19
N ILE A 90 2.07 -21.69 -0.71
CA ILE A 90 1.84 -21.78 -2.16
C ILE A 90 1.97 -23.23 -2.68
N TYR A 91 2.66 -24.09 -1.94
CA TYR A 91 2.86 -25.50 -2.27
C TYR A 91 1.93 -26.43 -1.47
N SER A 92 1.00 -25.87 -0.69
CA SER A 92 0.04 -26.68 0.06
C SER A 92 -0.92 -27.41 -0.89
N SER A 93 -1.30 -28.65 -0.50
CA SER A 93 -2.38 -29.39 -1.13
C SER A 93 -3.76 -28.84 -0.78
N ASP A 94 -3.86 -28.05 0.29
CA ASP A 94 -5.07 -27.32 0.65
C ASP A 94 -5.22 -26.08 -0.26
N ARG A 95 -6.29 -26.08 -1.08
CA ARG A 95 -6.62 -24.97 -1.96
C ARG A 95 -6.91 -23.64 -1.21
N GLY A 96 -7.37 -23.71 0.03
CA GLY A 96 -7.62 -22.54 0.88
C GLY A 96 -6.31 -21.85 1.27
N GLU A 97 -5.30 -22.65 1.69
CA GLU A 97 -3.96 -22.15 2.03
C GLU A 97 -3.24 -21.60 0.79
N GLU A 98 -3.31 -22.31 -0.34
CA GLU A 98 -2.75 -21.83 -1.60
C GLU A 98 -3.35 -20.49 -2.02
N ALA A 99 -4.69 -20.40 -2.01
CA ALA A 99 -5.40 -19.16 -2.34
C ALA A 99 -5.09 -18.02 -1.35
N TYR A 100 -4.86 -18.33 -0.08
CA TYR A 100 -4.42 -17.36 0.91
C TYR A 100 -3.02 -16.84 0.59
N ALA A 101 -2.06 -17.72 0.28
CA ALA A 101 -0.71 -17.33 -0.12
C ALA A 101 -0.71 -16.44 -1.36
N LEU A 102 -1.55 -16.75 -2.36
CA LEU A 102 -1.72 -15.91 -3.55
C LEU A 102 -2.22 -14.51 -3.22
N ARG A 103 -3.25 -14.38 -2.37
CA ARG A 103 -3.75 -13.07 -1.94
C ARG A 103 -2.70 -12.24 -1.21
N LEU A 104 -1.94 -12.88 -0.33
CA LEU A 104 -0.81 -12.23 0.35
C LEU A 104 0.25 -11.76 -0.64
N ALA A 105 0.54 -12.58 -1.66
CA ALA A 105 1.53 -12.28 -2.68
C ALA A 105 1.15 -11.09 -3.55
N LEU A 106 -0.11 -10.99 -3.96
CA LEU A 106 -0.59 -9.89 -4.80
C LEU A 106 -0.61 -8.56 -4.05
N ASN A 107 -0.87 -8.59 -2.75
CA ASN A 107 -0.88 -7.42 -1.88
C ASN A 107 0.54 -6.97 -1.44
N PHE A 108 1.46 -7.92 -1.32
CA PHE A 108 2.79 -7.66 -0.75
C PHE A 108 3.59 -6.54 -1.43
N PRO A 109 3.65 -6.42 -2.76
CA PRO A 109 4.44 -5.35 -3.40
C PRO A 109 3.99 -3.95 -2.98
N CYS A 110 2.69 -3.69 -2.97
CA CYS A 110 2.14 -2.39 -2.60
C CYS A 110 2.33 -2.09 -1.11
N GLN A 111 1.94 -3.02 -0.24
CA GLN A 111 2.06 -2.82 1.21
C GLN A 111 3.50 -2.74 1.67
N SER A 112 4.39 -3.56 1.11
CA SER A 112 5.81 -3.50 1.47
C SER A 112 6.47 -2.21 1.01
N ALA A 113 6.14 -1.72 -0.18
CA ALA A 113 6.68 -0.46 -0.67
C ALA A 113 6.28 0.71 0.24
N ALA A 114 5.00 0.83 0.59
CA ALA A 114 4.52 1.87 1.50
C ALA A 114 5.18 1.79 2.89
N SER A 115 5.23 0.59 3.49
CA SER A 115 5.87 0.36 4.78
C SER A 115 7.39 0.64 4.74
N ASP A 116 8.07 0.22 3.67
CA ASP A 116 9.51 0.42 3.52
C ASP A 116 9.84 1.90 3.32
N MET A 117 9.01 2.65 2.59
CA MET A 117 9.17 4.10 2.42
C MET A 117 8.99 4.84 3.74
N CYS A 118 7.97 4.49 4.53
CA CYS A 118 7.76 5.06 5.86
C CYS A 118 8.96 4.80 6.79
N LEU A 119 9.43 3.55 6.82
CA LEU A 119 10.61 3.17 7.62
C LEU A 119 11.87 3.92 7.14
N PHE A 120 12.08 4.01 5.84
CA PHE A 120 13.22 4.70 5.26
C PHE A 120 13.18 6.20 5.57
N GLY A 121 12.01 6.85 5.48
CA GLY A 121 11.82 8.24 5.89
C GLY A 121 12.22 8.45 7.37
N SER A 122 11.81 7.53 8.25
CA SER A 122 12.18 7.56 9.67
C SER A 122 13.70 7.45 9.89
N ILE A 123 14.38 6.59 9.12
CA ILE A 123 15.83 6.42 9.16
C ILE A 123 16.52 7.70 8.67
N LEU A 124 16.05 8.32 7.60
CA LEU A 124 16.61 9.58 7.10
C LEU A 124 16.47 10.72 8.10
N ILE A 125 15.30 10.86 8.75
CA ILE A 125 15.09 11.84 9.82
C ILE A 125 16.08 11.62 10.94
N TYR A 126 16.22 10.38 11.44
CA TYR A 126 17.20 10.05 12.47
C TYR A 126 18.63 10.44 12.06
N TYR A 127 19.01 10.17 10.82
CA TYR A 127 20.34 10.48 10.30
C TYR A 127 20.58 11.99 10.23
N LEU A 128 19.60 12.77 9.78
CA LEU A 128 19.67 14.24 9.72
C LEU A 128 19.72 14.88 11.11
N MET A 129 18.99 14.33 12.08
CA MET A 129 19.11 14.75 13.47
C MET A 129 20.52 14.51 14.03
N ARG A 130 21.12 13.34 13.74
CA ARG A 130 22.51 13.04 14.16
C ARG A 130 23.55 13.98 13.54
N GLN A 131 23.24 14.56 12.38
CA GLN A 131 24.07 15.56 11.70
C GLN A 131 23.77 17.01 12.16
N GLY A 132 22.85 17.21 13.09
CA GLY A 132 22.42 18.56 13.53
C GLY A 132 21.61 19.33 12.49
N LYS A 133 21.14 18.67 11.43
CA LYS A 133 20.33 19.30 10.36
C LYS A 133 18.85 19.38 10.70
N LEU A 134 18.38 18.55 11.61
CA LEU A 134 17.05 18.60 12.18
C LEU A 134 17.13 18.67 13.70
N PRO A 135 16.15 19.30 14.36
CA PRO A 135 16.11 19.33 15.81
C PRO A 135 15.92 17.93 16.39
N PRO A 136 16.45 17.66 17.60
CA PRO A 136 16.39 16.34 18.19
C PRO A 136 14.94 15.92 18.50
N THR A 137 14.52 14.80 17.92
CA THR A 137 13.28 14.11 18.23
C THR A 137 13.56 12.65 18.56
N LYS A 138 12.68 12.00 19.29
CA LYS A 138 12.77 10.57 19.61
C LYS A 138 11.61 9.84 18.96
N SER A 139 11.89 9.00 17.98
CA SER A 139 10.89 8.07 17.44
C SER A 139 10.54 7.04 18.52
N VAL A 140 9.25 6.94 18.84
CA VAL A 140 8.74 6.05 19.88
C VAL A 140 8.27 4.75 19.28
N CYS A 141 7.44 4.85 18.24
CA CYS A 141 6.94 3.69 17.52
C CYS A 141 6.49 4.04 16.11
N LEU A 142 6.46 3.02 15.26
CA LEU A 142 5.82 3.04 13.96
C LEU A 142 4.59 2.15 14.03
N VAL A 143 3.43 2.71 13.72
CA VAL A 143 2.17 1.98 13.69
C VAL A 143 1.56 2.12 12.31
N HIS A 144 1.59 1.06 11.52
CA HIS A 144 1.20 1.06 10.10
C HIS A 144 2.00 2.09 9.29
N ASP A 145 1.38 3.19 8.93
CA ASP A 145 1.89 4.32 8.16
C ASP A 145 2.15 5.57 9.01
N ALA A 146 1.91 5.50 10.32
CA ALA A 146 2.14 6.59 11.26
C ALA A 146 3.45 6.41 12.05
N ASN A 147 4.26 7.47 12.12
CA ASN A 147 5.44 7.55 12.98
C ASN A 147 5.16 8.48 14.17
N TYR A 148 5.19 7.91 15.37
CA TYR A 148 5.04 8.65 16.62
C TYR A 148 6.39 9.11 17.13
N GLN A 149 6.51 10.41 17.32
CA GLN A 149 7.75 11.03 17.80
C GLN A 149 7.49 11.90 19.03
N ILE A 150 8.47 11.95 19.94
CA ILE A 150 8.46 12.85 21.09
C ILE A 150 9.60 13.85 20.89
N THR A 151 9.31 15.12 21.08
CA THR A 151 10.29 16.20 21.04
C THR A 151 9.91 17.28 22.06
N LYS A 152 10.84 18.19 22.33
CA LYS A 152 10.56 19.36 23.15
C LYS A 152 9.73 20.39 22.37
N PRO A 153 8.86 21.15 23.04
CA PRO A 153 8.01 22.15 22.35
C PRO A 153 8.80 23.16 21.49
N GLU A 154 9.98 23.57 21.94
CA GLU A 154 10.84 24.51 21.20
C GLU A 154 11.36 23.94 19.86
N ASN A 155 11.34 22.63 19.68
CA ASN A 155 11.73 21.96 18.44
C ASN A 155 10.59 21.87 17.43
N ILE A 156 9.35 22.17 17.86
CA ILE A 156 8.17 22.13 17.00
C ILE A 156 8.03 23.50 16.33
N ASN A 157 8.61 23.63 15.16
CA ASN A 157 8.51 24.84 14.35
C ASN A 157 8.15 24.49 12.89
N THR A 158 7.66 25.48 12.17
CA THR A 158 7.20 25.30 10.79
C THR A 158 8.26 24.67 9.88
N TRP A 159 9.53 25.05 10.05
CA TRP A 159 10.61 24.53 9.22
C TRP A 159 10.87 23.04 9.49
N SER A 160 11.00 22.65 10.76
CA SER A 160 11.27 21.23 11.10
C SER A 160 10.13 20.31 10.71
N ILE A 161 8.88 20.77 10.85
CA ILE A 161 7.68 20.03 10.40
C ILE A 161 7.70 19.89 8.86
N TYR A 162 8.00 20.98 8.14
CA TYR A 162 8.05 20.98 6.69
C TYR A 162 9.13 20.02 6.15
N GLU A 163 10.35 20.06 6.72
CA GLU A 163 11.45 19.18 6.31
C GLU A 163 11.12 17.70 6.55
N MET A 164 10.57 17.37 7.73
CA MET A 164 10.14 16.00 8.01
C MET A 164 9.02 15.57 7.08
N TRP A 165 8.08 16.45 6.78
CA TRP A 165 7.00 16.19 5.83
C TRP A 165 7.53 15.89 4.43
N GLN A 166 8.50 16.66 3.93
CA GLN A 166 9.13 16.42 2.62
C GLN A 166 9.83 15.06 2.57
N ILE A 167 10.52 14.68 3.66
CA ILE A 167 11.23 13.40 3.73
C ILE A 167 10.25 12.22 3.65
N TYR A 168 9.11 12.28 4.34
CA TYR A 168 8.12 11.22 4.28
C TYR A 168 7.35 11.20 2.97
N ARG A 169 7.04 12.37 2.43
CA ARG A 169 6.32 12.52 1.17
C ARG A 169 7.07 11.92 -0.02
N ASN A 170 8.36 12.19 -0.10
CA ASN A 170 9.22 11.67 -1.15
C ASN A 170 10.64 11.40 -0.66
N PRO A 171 10.88 10.32 0.08
CA PRO A 171 12.22 10.02 0.59
C PRO A 171 13.20 9.78 -0.55
N LEU A 172 14.37 10.41 -0.48
CA LEU A 172 15.45 10.27 -1.45
C LEU A 172 16.02 8.85 -1.43
N THR A 173 15.41 7.96 -2.19
CA THR A 173 15.77 6.53 -2.24
C THR A 173 16.88 6.23 -3.23
N LYS A 174 17.03 7.03 -4.30
CA LYS A 174 17.98 6.79 -5.39
C LYS A 174 19.44 6.61 -4.96
N PRO A 175 19.99 7.42 -4.04
CA PRO A 175 21.38 7.25 -3.60
C PRO A 175 21.65 5.91 -2.89
N TYR A 176 20.61 5.29 -2.33
CA TYR A 176 20.73 4.08 -1.50
C TYR A 176 20.28 2.81 -2.20
N PHE A 177 19.27 2.90 -3.07
CA PHE A 177 18.63 1.75 -3.70
C PHE A 177 18.69 1.78 -5.22
N GLY A 178 19.24 2.85 -5.82
CA GLY A 178 19.37 2.98 -7.26
C GLY A 178 18.07 3.35 -8.01
N PHE A 179 16.96 3.58 -7.29
CA PHE A 179 15.69 4.02 -7.87
C PHE A 179 15.09 5.18 -7.08
N GLN A 180 14.25 5.97 -7.73
CA GLN A 180 13.43 7.03 -7.14
C GLN A 180 12.00 6.86 -7.66
N ILE A 181 11.01 7.10 -6.78
CA ILE A 181 9.60 7.14 -7.16
C ILE A 181 9.22 8.61 -7.30
N ASP A 182 9.36 9.14 -8.53
CA ASP A 182 9.26 10.58 -8.75
C ASP A 182 7.81 11.10 -8.75
N ASP A 183 6.85 10.28 -9.17
CA ASP A 183 5.44 10.69 -9.33
C ASP A 183 4.54 10.24 -8.14
N LEU A 184 5.12 9.81 -7.04
CA LEU A 184 4.37 9.38 -5.87
C LEU A 184 4.27 10.52 -4.87
N ASP A 185 3.18 11.27 -4.96
CA ASP A 185 2.83 12.28 -3.99
C ASP A 185 2.07 11.62 -2.83
N MET A 186 2.81 11.25 -1.76
CA MET A 186 2.17 10.70 -0.57
C MET A 186 1.51 11.81 0.23
N GLU A 187 0.21 11.69 0.43
CA GLU A 187 -0.57 12.57 1.31
C GLU A 187 -0.11 12.35 2.76
N MET A 188 0.30 13.42 3.43
CA MET A 188 0.84 13.37 4.78
C MET A 188 0.13 14.37 5.66
N ASP A 189 -0.31 13.93 6.84
CA ASP A 189 -0.88 14.79 7.87
C ASP A 189 0.01 14.82 9.11
N PHE A 190 0.11 15.99 9.73
CA PHE A 190 0.74 16.16 11.04
C PHE A 190 -0.32 16.39 12.11
N VAL A 191 -0.23 15.64 13.20
CA VAL A 191 -1.04 15.84 14.40
C VAL A 191 -0.11 16.13 15.55
N ILE A 192 -0.32 17.27 16.20
CA ILE A 192 0.38 17.67 17.43
C ILE A 192 -0.60 17.47 18.57
N GLY A 193 -0.24 16.59 19.51
CA GLY A 193 -1.02 16.29 20.71
C GLY A 193 -0.40 16.83 22.00
#